data_d89f00ebcf4cba700c579665090a9e89
#
_entry.id   d89f00ebcf4cba700c579665090a9e89
#
_cell.length_a   1.000
_cell.length_b   1.000
_cell.length_c   1.000
_cell.angle_alpha   90.00
_cell.angle_beta   90.00
_cell.angle_gamma   90.00
#
_symmetry.space_group_name_H-M   'P 1'
#
loop_
_entity.id
_entity.type
_entity.pdbx_description
1 polymer ?
#
loop_
_entity_poly.entity_id
_entity_poly.type
_entity_poly.pdbx_seq_one_letter_code
_entity_poly.pdbx_strand_id
1 'polypeptide(L)'
;DRNNVEQVTFCSYDDFMLESSKSMVVKGRMAKNSGADNEVMTMYNKTNPIRVGDTITVNGVPLTVVGAFSQGAFPDDVTIIAPETLFRRVAGEQNYNMIGVQLDRTASDETVLELAAFSSDQIVVQDLRESNRQDRGTYYAARIVLYGFLAIIGCISLLNIINSISMSVSARMKQYGILRAIGMDDAQL
;
A
#
# COMPACT_ATOMS: atom_id res chain seq x y z
N ASP A 1 9.70 9.95 24.21
CA ASP A 1 8.88 11.02 24.80
C ASP A 1 7.82 11.42 23.78
N ARG A 2 6.54 11.23 24.08
CA ARG A 2 5.42 11.53 23.15
C ARG A 2 5.28 13.03 22.81
N ASN A 3 6.05 13.88 23.45
CA ASN A 3 5.90 15.33 23.37
C ASN A 3 6.93 16.03 22.47
N ASN A 4 7.78 15.30 21.80
CA ASN A 4 8.83 15.90 20.96
C ASN A 4 8.68 15.43 19.50
N VAL A 5 7.60 15.84 18.85
CA VAL A 5 7.47 15.73 17.39
C VAL A 5 8.09 16.99 16.81
N GLU A 6 9.32 16.92 16.32
CA GLU A 6 10.08 18.07 15.84
C GLU A 6 9.49 18.67 14.54
N GLN A 7 8.74 17.89 13.78
CA GLN A 7 8.13 18.37 12.54
C GLN A 7 6.80 17.66 12.28
N VAL A 8 5.75 18.43 12.10
CA VAL A 8 4.40 17.95 11.76
C VAL A 8 3.96 18.65 10.48
N THR A 9 3.59 17.89 9.49
CA THR A 9 2.97 18.41 8.28
C THR A 9 1.48 18.60 8.53
N PHE A 10 1.01 19.85 8.49
CA PHE A 10 -0.40 20.20 8.60
C PHE A 10 -0.94 20.54 7.22
N CYS A 11 -1.88 19.74 6.70
CA CYS A 11 -2.43 19.91 5.36
C CYS A 11 -3.96 19.86 5.37
N SER A 12 -4.55 20.36 4.29
CA SER A 12 -6.00 20.31 4.09
C SER A 12 -6.38 19.32 3.00
N TYR A 13 -7.52 18.70 3.18
CA TYR A 13 -8.24 18.00 2.12
C TYR A 13 -9.53 18.73 1.84
N ASP A 14 -9.81 18.97 0.56
CA ASP A 14 -11.10 19.46 0.09
C ASP A 14 -12.18 18.38 0.20
N ASP A 15 -13.43 18.74 -0.10
CA ASP A 15 -14.56 17.82 -0.01
C ASP A 15 -14.39 16.59 -0.90
N PHE A 16 -13.82 16.75 -2.09
CA PHE A 16 -13.59 15.65 -3.02
C PHE A 16 -12.52 14.69 -2.48
N MET A 17 -11.41 15.21 -1.97
CA MET A 17 -10.36 14.38 -1.38
C MET A 17 -10.85 13.67 -0.11
N LEU A 18 -11.62 14.33 0.75
CA LEU A 18 -12.22 13.71 1.93
C LEU A 18 -13.16 12.57 1.52
N GLU A 19 -14.04 12.79 0.54
CA GLU A 19 -14.98 11.77 0.08
C GLU A 19 -14.25 10.57 -0.53
N SER A 20 -13.29 10.80 -1.42
CA SER A 20 -12.51 9.75 -2.08
C SER A 20 -11.63 8.95 -1.10
N SER A 21 -11.22 9.57 0.01
CA SER A 21 -10.39 8.95 1.03
C SER A 21 -11.15 8.14 2.08
N LYS A 22 -12.49 8.10 2.04
CA LYS A 22 -13.30 7.35 3.00
C LYS A 22 -12.92 5.88 3.11
N SER A 23 -12.60 5.25 1.99
CA SER A 23 -12.18 3.84 1.96
C SER A 23 -10.81 3.59 2.56
N MET A 24 -10.01 4.64 2.77
CA MET A 24 -8.66 4.57 3.33
C MET A 24 -8.64 4.71 4.85
N VAL A 25 -9.79 4.99 5.49
CA VAL A 25 -9.89 5.09 6.95
C VAL A 25 -9.74 3.71 7.58
N VAL A 26 -8.68 3.52 8.35
CA VAL A 26 -8.40 2.24 9.04
C VAL A 26 -8.74 2.26 10.52
N LYS A 27 -8.88 3.46 11.11
CA LYS A 27 -9.22 3.61 12.52
C LYS A 27 -10.03 4.89 12.73
N GLY A 28 -11.04 4.85 13.61
CA GLY A 28 -11.89 5.98 13.90
C GLY A 28 -12.90 6.27 12.79
N ARG A 29 -13.14 7.52 12.49
CA ARG A 29 -14.09 8.02 11.50
C ARG A 29 -13.54 9.21 10.72
N MET A 30 -14.21 9.59 9.66
CA MET A 30 -13.91 10.83 8.94
C MET A 30 -14.17 12.06 9.82
N ALA A 31 -13.31 13.05 9.68
CA ALA A 31 -13.54 14.38 10.23
C ALA A 31 -14.75 15.04 9.54
N LYS A 32 -15.53 15.77 10.29
CA LYS A 32 -16.67 16.52 9.75
C LYS A 32 -16.18 17.83 9.11
N ASN A 33 -16.66 18.11 7.91
CA ASN A 33 -16.37 19.37 7.23
C ASN A 33 -17.39 20.46 7.59
N SER A 34 -17.62 20.69 8.89
CA SER A 34 -18.58 21.70 9.35
C SER A 34 -17.96 23.07 9.61
N GLY A 35 -16.64 23.17 9.59
CA GLY A 35 -15.89 24.37 9.95
C GLY A 35 -15.99 24.75 11.45
N ALA A 36 -17.00 24.27 12.15
CA ALA A 36 -17.21 24.52 13.59
C ALA A 36 -16.51 23.46 14.46
N ASP A 37 -16.41 22.23 13.94
CA ASP A 37 -15.77 21.12 14.65
C ASP A 37 -14.25 21.23 14.49
N ASN A 38 -13.52 21.06 15.59
CA ASN A 38 -12.05 21.04 15.58
C ASN A 38 -11.55 19.59 15.36
N GLU A 39 -12.08 18.92 14.34
CA GLU A 39 -11.80 17.52 14.05
C GLU A 39 -10.77 17.39 12.94
N VAL A 40 -9.75 16.55 13.17
CA VAL A 40 -8.68 16.27 12.21
C VAL A 40 -8.45 14.79 12.09
N MET A 41 -7.75 14.41 11.02
CA MET A 41 -7.31 13.06 10.74
C MET A 41 -5.79 12.98 10.85
N THR A 42 -5.26 11.78 10.98
CA THR A 42 -3.81 11.54 10.95
C THR A 42 -3.48 10.34 10.06
N MET A 43 -2.19 10.10 9.85
CA MET A 43 -1.72 8.90 9.13
C MET A 43 -1.54 7.74 10.11
N TYR A 44 -2.01 6.55 9.71
CA TYR A 44 -1.83 5.32 10.46
C TYR A 44 -0.50 4.65 10.07
N ASN A 45 0.53 4.92 10.84
CA ASN A 45 1.80 4.20 10.74
C ASN A 45 2.37 3.88 12.14
N LYS A 46 3.39 3.01 12.20
CA LYS A 46 3.98 2.58 13.48
C LYS A 46 4.79 3.68 14.15
N THR A 47 5.37 4.56 13.37
CA THR A 47 6.27 5.63 13.81
C THR A 47 5.52 6.90 14.22
N ASN A 48 4.29 7.08 13.73
CA ASN A 48 3.47 8.22 14.09
C ASN A 48 3.07 8.16 15.59
N PRO A 49 3.47 9.12 16.42
CA PRO A 49 3.11 9.15 17.84
C PRO A 49 1.64 9.53 18.09
N ILE A 50 0.99 10.21 17.11
CA ILE A 50 -0.37 10.74 17.23
C ILE A 50 -1.38 9.62 16.98
N ARG A 51 -2.36 9.52 17.86
CA ARG A 51 -3.39 8.46 17.84
C ARG A 51 -4.80 9.07 17.76
N VAL A 52 -5.73 8.26 17.27
CA VAL A 52 -7.16 8.60 17.31
C VAL A 52 -7.61 8.75 18.77
N GLY A 53 -8.23 9.89 19.07
CA GLY A 53 -8.63 10.32 20.40
C GLY A 53 -7.70 11.34 21.05
N ASP A 54 -6.51 11.55 20.50
CA ASP A 54 -5.58 12.56 21.00
C ASP A 54 -6.09 13.98 20.67
N THR A 55 -5.72 14.94 21.51
CA THR A 55 -5.90 16.37 21.24
C THR A 55 -4.53 16.98 20.99
N ILE A 56 -4.39 17.66 19.87
CA ILE A 56 -3.18 18.39 19.48
C ILE A 56 -3.48 19.87 19.38
N THR A 57 -2.49 20.71 19.57
CA THR A 57 -2.66 22.17 19.46
C THR A 57 -1.89 22.69 18.28
N VAL A 58 -2.57 23.34 17.34
CA VAL A 58 -1.98 23.98 16.17
C VAL A 58 -2.37 25.45 16.19
N ASN A 59 -1.37 26.34 16.18
CA ASN A 59 -1.56 27.80 16.26
C ASN A 59 -2.50 28.24 17.43
N GLY A 60 -2.39 27.55 18.58
CA GLY A 60 -3.22 27.85 19.76
C GLY A 60 -4.63 27.25 19.70
N VAL A 61 -5.02 26.58 18.63
CA VAL A 61 -6.35 25.95 18.51
C VAL A 61 -6.24 24.47 18.86
N PRO A 62 -7.00 23.95 19.84
CA PRO A 62 -7.05 22.53 20.13
C PRO A 62 -7.83 21.78 19.05
N LEU A 63 -7.22 20.73 18.50
CA LEU A 63 -7.77 19.89 17.45
C LEU A 63 -7.86 18.44 17.95
N THR A 64 -8.99 17.79 17.72
CA THR A 64 -9.21 16.40 18.12
C THR A 64 -8.99 15.46 16.95
N VAL A 65 -8.14 14.46 17.11
CA VAL A 65 -7.87 13.44 16.10
C VAL A 65 -8.99 12.39 16.13
N VAL A 66 -9.87 12.40 15.13
CA VAL A 66 -11.05 11.52 15.07
C VAL A 66 -10.88 10.27 14.21
N GLY A 67 -9.84 10.25 13.37
CA GLY A 67 -9.58 9.09 12.53
C GLY A 67 -8.17 9.05 11.99
N ALA A 68 -7.83 7.91 11.36
CA ALA A 68 -6.53 7.70 10.75
C ALA A 68 -6.66 6.98 9.40
N PHE A 69 -5.90 7.46 8.40
CA PHE A 69 -5.78 6.90 7.05
C PHE A 69 -4.65 5.89 6.95
N SER A 70 -4.82 4.87 6.11
CA SER A 70 -3.74 3.90 5.78
C SER A 70 -2.71 4.46 4.81
N GLN A 71 -3.11 5.42 3.98
CA GLN A 71 -2.28 6.05 2.95
C GLN A 71 -2.61 7.54 2.87
N GLY A 72 -1.66 8.33 2.45
CA GLY A 72 -1.82 9.78 2.25
C GLY A 72 -0.70 10.35 1.39
N ALA A 73 -0.76 11.63 1.13
CA ALA A 73 0.20 12.33 0.27
C ALA A 73 1.63 12.33 0.85
N PHE A 74 1.78 12.18 2.16
CA PHE A 74 3.06 12.24 2.87
C PHE A 74 3.18 11.06 3.86
N PRO A 75 3.49 9.84 3.37
CA PRO A 75 3.43 8.62 4.19
C PRO A 75 4.49 8.54 5.28
N ASP A 76 5.62 9.22 5.11
CA ASP A 76 6.77 9.14 6.02
C ASP A 76 6.77 10.22 7.11
N ASP A 77 5.92 11.25 6.96
CA ASP A 77 5.82 12.36 7.91
C ASP A 77 4.70 12.15 8.92
N VAL A 78 4.85 12.79 10.08
CA VAL A 78 3.75 12.97 11.02
C VAL A 78 2.78 13.98 10.42
N THR A 79 1.76 13.49 9.74
CA THR A 79 0.81 14.33 8.99
C THR A 79 -0.51 14.45 9.74
N ILE A 80 -0.99 15.67 9.86
CA ILE A 80 -2.33 16.04 10.32
C ILE A 80 -3.12 16.58 9.13
N ILE A 81 -4.27 15.99 8.89
CA ILE A 81 -5.14 16.32 7.77
C ILE A 81 -6.41 16.94 8.32
N ALA A 82 -6.66 18.19 7.95
CA ALA A 82 -7.85 18.92 8.31
C ALA A 82 -8.80 19.09 7.14
N PRO A 83 -10.12 19.19 7.37
CA PRO A 83 -11.03 19.73 6.36
C PRO A 83 -10.60 21.16 5.98
N GLU A 84 -10.81 21.53 4.74
CA GLU A 84 -10.35 22.81 4.18
C GLU A 84 -10.82 24.02 5.01
N THR A 85 -12.07 24.03 5.43
CA THR A 85 -12.64 25.11 6.23
C THR A 85 -11.94 25.29 7.58
N LEU A 86 -11.58 24.18 8.25
CA LEU A 86 -10.82 24.18 9.48
C LEU A 86 -9.37 24.62 9.24
N PHE A 87 -8.74 24.10 8.17
CA PHE A 87 -7.37 24.43 7.81
C PHE A 87 -7.21 25.95 7.59
N ARG A 88 -8.06 26.55 6.77
CA ARG A 88 -8.04 28.00 6.51
C ARG A 88 -8.19 28.84 7.78
N ARG A 89 -9.03 28.40 8.71
CA ARG A 89 -9.22 29.06 10.00
C ARG A 89 -8.00 28.98 10.90
N VAL A 90 -7.33 27.81 10.93
CA VAL A 90 -6.21 27.54 11.84
C VAL A 90 -4.87 28.00 11.28
N ALA A 91 -4.62 27.72 10.00
CA ALA A 91 -3.37 28.07 9.32
C ALA A 91 -3.35 29.54 8.84
N GLY A 92 -4.52 30.14 8.58
CA GLY A 92 -4.62 31.48 7.99
C GLY A 92 -4.30 31.52 6.48
N GLU A 93 -4.00 30.39 5.87
CA GLU A 93 -3.67 30.29 4.45
C GLU A 93 -4.93 30.26 3.58
N GLN A 94 -4.91 31.04 2.50
CA GLN A 94 -6.02 31.14 1.55
C GLN A 94 -5.70 30.49 0.20
N ASN A 95 -4.41 30.30 -0.10
CA ASN A 95 -3.94 29.80 -1.39
C ASN A 95 -3.71 28.28 -1.33
N TYR A 96 -3.97 27.62 -2.45
CA TYR A 96 -3.59 26.22 -2.63
C TYR A 96 -2.11 26.12 -2.99
N ASN A 97 -1.41 25.21 -2.36
CA ASN A 97 -0.02 24.87 -2.69
C ASN A 97 0.06 23.57 -3.52
N MET A 98 -1.03 22.81 -3.59
CA MET A 98 -1.12 21.59 -4.39
C MET A 98 -2.52 21.49 -5.01
N ILE A 99 -2.58 21.17 -6.29
CA ILE A 99 -3.83 20.89 -7.01
C ILE A 99 -3.69 19.51 -7.65
N GLY A 100 -4.54 18.57 -7.23
CA GLY A 100 -4.63 17.25 -7.85
C GLY A 100 -5.62 17.26 -9.00
N VAL A 101 -5.16 16.92 -10.22
CA VAL A 101 -6.00 16.79 -11.40
C VAL A 101 -6.16 15.30 -11.72
N GLN A 102 -7.38 14.80 -11.65
CA GLN A 102 -7.69 13.44 -12.05
C GLN A 102 -8.21 13.46 -13.50
N LEU A 103 -7.45 12.83 -14.37
CA LEU A 103 -7.85 12.65 -15.76
C LEU A 103 -8.70 11.38 -15.94
N ASP A 104 -9.60 11.42 -16.93
CA ASP A 104 -10.29 10.23 -17.39
C ASP A 104 -9.30 9.17 -17.91
N ARG A 105 -9.67 7.89 -17.83
CA ARG A 105 -8.82 6.80 -18.33
C ARG A 105 -8.57 6.85 -19.84
N THR A 106 -9.43 7.55 -20.56
CA THR A 106 -9.37 7.73 -22.01
C THR A 106 -8.64 9.02 -22.40
N ALA A 107 -8.18 9.82 -21.44
CA ALA A 107 -7.46 11.05 -21.72
C ALA A 107 -6.20 10.78 -22.56
N SER A 108 -6.04 11.55 -23.63
CA SER A 108 -4.90 11.41 -24.54
C SER A 108 -3.60 11.92 -23.91
N ASP A 109 -2.47 11.48 -24.45
CA ASP A 109 -1.17 12.01 -24.03
C ASP A 109 -1.03 13.51 -24.39
N GLU A 110 -1.76 14.00 -25.39
CA GLU A 110 -1.83 15.41 -25.74
C GLU A 110 -2.42 16.27 -24.60
N THR A 111 -3.50 15.80 -23.96
CA THR A 111 -4.09 16.47 -22.78
C THR A 111 -3.08 16.59 -21.63
N VAL A 112 -2.23 15.57 -21.46
CA VAL A 112 -1.19 15.61 -20.43
C VAL A 112 -0.08 16.58 -20.78
N LEU A 113 0.31 16.65 -22.05
CA LEU A 113 1.30 17.64 -22.52
C LEU A 113 0.77 19.07 -22.37
N GLU A 114 -0.51 19.31 -22.63
CA GLU A 114 -1.14 20.61 -22.39
C GLU A 114 -1.10 20.99 -20.90
N LEU A 115 -1.40 20.05 -20.01
CA LEU A 115 -1.26 20.28 -18.56
C LEU A 115 0.19 20.50 -18.14
N ALA A 116 1.13 19.76 -18.71
CA ALA A 116 2.55 19.96 -18.44
C ALA A 116 3.07 21.33 -18.89
N ALA A 117 2.42 21.95 -19.90
CA ALA A 117 2.75 23.29 -20.37
C ALA A 117 2.46 24.39 -19.31
N PHE A 118 1.66 24.12 -18.27
CA PHE A 118 1.49 25.04 -17.15
C PHE A 118 2.68 25.07 -16.19
N SER A 119 3.68 24.19 -16.39
CA SER A 119 4.91 24.19 -15.58
C SER A 119 5.67 25.50 -15.78
N SER A 120 6.10 26.10 -14.68
CA SER A 120 6.86 27.35 -14.64
C SER A 120 7.83 27.32 -13.46
N ASP A 121 8.61 28.38 -13.27
CA ASP A 121 9.52 28.51 -12.12
C ASP A 121 8.80 28.41 -10.76
N GLN A 122 7.49 28.68 -10.74
CA GLN A 122 6.68 28.68 -9.53
C GLN A 122 5.68 27.51 -9.45
N ILE A 123 5.43 26.83 -10.58
CA ILE A 123 4.45 25.74 -10.68
C ILE A 123 5.15 24.51 -11.22
N VAL A 124 5.19 23.46 -10.42
CA VAL A 124 5.71 22.14 -10.83
C VAL A 124 4.53 21.24 -11.16
N VAL A 125 4.45 20.81 -12.42
CA VAL A 125 3.47 19.80 -12.85
C VAL A 125 4.13 18.43 -12.82
N GLN A 126 3.56 17.51 -12.05
CA GLN A 126 4.06 16.15 -11.93
C GLN A 126 3.04 15.15 -12.47
N ASP A 127 3.42 14.38 -13.49
CA ASP A 127 2.63 13.25 -13.97
C ASP A 127 2.91 12.00 -13.13
N LEU A 128 1.94 11.61 -12.31
CA LEU A 128 2.04 10.42 -11.46
C LEU A 128 1.79 9.10 -12.20
N ARG A 129 1.39 9.13 -13.47
CA ARG A 129 1.09 7.91 -14.25
C ARG A 129 2.35 7.09 -14.49
N GLU A 130 3.49 7.75 -14.77
CA GLU A 130 4.77 7.07 -15.00
C GLU A 130 5.29 6.42 -13.71
N SER A 131 5.21 7.11 -12.58
CA SER A 131 5.55 6.56 -11.27
C SER A 131 4.70 5.32 -10.96
N ASN A 132 3.38 5.40 -11.17
CA ASN A 132 2.48 4.28 -10.98
C ASN A 132 2.76 3.08 -11.91
N ARG A 133 3.22 3.34 -13.14
CA ARG A 133 3.64 2.27 -14.08
C ARG A 133 4.90 1.57 -13.60
N GLN A 134 5.86 2.32 -13.11
CA GLN A 134 7.12 1.80 -12.58
C GLN A 134 6.89 0.94 -11.33
N ASP A 135 6.06 1.40 -10.40
CA ASP A 135 5.68 0.68 -9.19
C ASP A 135 4.98 -0.64 -9.52
N ARG A 136 4.04 -0.62 -10.48
CA ARG A 136 3.38 -1.83 -10.96
C ARG A 136 4.37 -2.78 -11.63
N GLY A 137 5.30 -2.27 -12.43
CA GLY A 137 6.37 -3.06 -13.07
C GLY A 137 7.23 -3.78 -12.04
N THR A 138 7.67 -3.08 -11.01
CA THR A 138 8.45 -3.63 -9.88
C THR A 138 7.67 -4.71 -9.13
N TYR A 139 6.38 -4.47 -8.86
CA TYR A 139 5.52 -5.45 -8.21
C TYR A 139 5.37 -6.74 -9.03
N TYR A 140 5.13 -6.64 -10.34
CA TYR A 140 5.04 -7.82 -11.21
C TYR A 140 6.37 -8.56 -11.33
N ALA A 141 7.49 -7.85 -11.42
CA ALA A 141 8.82 -8.47 -11.44
C ALA A 141 9.08 -9.26 -10.14
N ALA A 142 8.79 -8.68 -8.98
CA ALA A 142 8.91 -9.36 -7.70
C ALA A 142 8.03 -10.62 -7.61
N ARG A 143 6.79 -10.55 -8.12
CA ARG A 143 5.90 -11.72 -8.18
C ARG A 143 6.46 -12.83 -9.06
N ILE A 144 6.96 -12.52 -10.25
CA ILE A 144 7.53 -13.51 -11.18
C ILE A 144 8.72 -14.22 -10.53
N VAL A 145 9.62 -13.47 -9.87
CA VAL A 145 10.76 -14.04 -9.16
C VAL A 145 10.30 -14.98 -8.04
N LEU A 146 9.34 -14.55 -7.22
CA LEU A 146 8.82 -15.35 -6.12
C LEU A 146 8.17 -16.65 -6.61
N TYR A 147 7.27 -16.57 -7.58
CA TYR A 147 6.60 -17.76 -8.12
C TYR A 147 7.57 -18.67 -8.90
N GLY A 148 8.56 -18.11 -9.60
CA GLY A 148 9.62 -18.86 -10.23
C GLY A 148 10.43 -19.67 -9.21
N PHE A 149 10.78 -19.07 -8.09
CA PHE A 149 11.47 -19.74 -7.01
C PHE A 149 10.63 -20.87 -6.38
N LEU A 150 9.35 -20.62 -6.13
CA LEU A 150 8.42 -21.64 -5.63
C LEU A 150 8.28 -22.81 -6.62
N ALA A 151 8.23 -22.56 -7.93
CA ALA A 151 8.17 -23.59 -8.96
C ALA A 151 9.42 -24.46 -8.96
N ILE A 152 10.61 -23.86 -8.82
CA ILE A 152 11.88 -24.60 -8.73
C ILE A 152 11.90 -25.51 -7.51
N ILE A 153 11.51 -25.01 -6.33
CA ILE A 153 11.40 -25.81 -5.11
C ILE A 153 10.42 -26.99 -5.31
N GLY A 154 9.27 -26.72 -5.94
CA GLY A 154 8.28 -27.74 -6.28
C GLY A 154 8.86 -28.84 -7.18
N CYS A 155 9.59 -28.45 -8.23
CA CYS A 155 10.26 -29.39 -9.13
C CYS A 155 11.31 -30.24 -8.38
N ILE A 156 12.15 -29.63 -7.53
CA ILE A 156 13.15 -30.35 -6.74
C ILE A 156 12.46 -31.38 -5.83
N SER A 157 11.37 -30.97 -5.19
CA SER A 157 10.60 -31.85 -4.29
C SER A 157 10.00 -33.03 -5.04
N LEU A 158 9.43 -32.80 -6.24
CA LEU A 158 8.93 -33.87 -7.10
C LEU A 158 10.03 -34.84 -7.53
N LEU A 159 11.20 -34.35 -7.94
CA LEU A 159 12.34 -35.16 -8.29
C LEU A 159 12.83 -36.03 -7.14
N ASN A 160 12.85 -35.48 -5.92
CA ASN A 160 13.21 -36.22 -4.71
C ASN A 160 12.22 -37.36 -4.42
N ILE A 161 10.90 -37.10 -4.59
CA ILE A 161 9.87 -38.13 -4.43
C ILE A 161 10.05 -39.24 -5.45
N ILE A 162 10.22 -38.90 -6.75
CA ILE A 162 10.43 -39.85 -7.81
C ILE A 162 11.68 -40.70 -7.55
N ASN A 163 12.78 -40.06 -7.15
CA ASN A 163 14.02 -40.79 -6.82
C ASN A 163 13.83 -41.73 -5.64
N SER A 164 13.13 -41.29 -4.57
CA SER A 164 12.81 -42.14 -3.41
C SER A 164 11.95 -43.34 -3.78
N ILE A 165 10.94 -43.16 -4.63
CA ILE A 165 10.09 -44.25 -5.14
C ILE A 165 10.92 -45.20 -5.98
N SER A 166 11.75 -44.71 -6.91
CA SER A 166 12.59 -45.51 -7.78
C SER A 166 13.56 -46.38 -6.98
N MET A 167 14.19 -45.82 -5.95
CA MET A 167 15.07 -46.59 -5.06
C MET A 167 14.29 -47.67 -4.27
N SER A 168 13.11 -47.34 -3.77
CA SER A 168 12.25 -48.27 -3.02
C SER A 168 11.83 -49.47 -3.92
N VAL A 169 11.40 -49.17 -5.15
CA VAL A 169 11.02 -50.19 -6.12
C VAL A 169 12.22 -51.04 -6.51
N SER A 170 13.39 -50.46 -6.83
CA SER A 170 14.60 -51.17 -7.19
C SER A 170 15.08 -52.12 -6.05
N ALA A 171 15.01 -51.67 -4.81
CA ALA A 171 15.36 -52.52 -3.65
C ALA A 171 14.44 -53.73 -3.47
N ARG A 172 13.15 -53.58 -3.81
CA ARG A 172 12.16 -54.66 -3.71
C ARG A 172 12.16 -55.60 -4.92
N MET A 173 12.64 -55.18 -6.10
CA MET A 173 12.70 -56.05 -7.31
C MET A 173 13.48 -57.34 -7.07
N LYS A 174 14.57 -57.29 -6.31
CA LYS A 174 15.34 -58.46 -5.96
C LYS A 174 14.55 -59.46 -5.09
N GLN A 175 13.72 -58.93 -4.16
CA GLN A 175 12.83 -59.75 -3.31
C GLN A 175 11.71 -60.38 -4.16
N TYR A 176 11.10 -59.64 -5.07
CA TYR A 176 10.09 -60.18 -5.99
C TYR A 176 10.66 -61.23 -6.92
N GLY A 177 11.90 -61.04 -7.40
CA GLY A 177 12.59 -62.07 -8.22
C GLY A 177 12.80 -63.36 -7.45
N ILE A 178 13.14 -63.31 -6.17
CA ILE A 178 13.28 -64.50 -5.31
C ILE A 178 11.92 -65.17 -5.08
N LEU A 179 10.87 -64.41 -4.76
CA LEU A 179 9.53 -64.95 -4.57
C LEU A 179 8.98 -65.64 -5.82
N ARG A 180 9.25 -65.12 -6.99
CA ARG A 180 8.89 -65.71 -8.27
C ARG A 180 9.68 -66.99 -8.55
N ALA A 181 10.94 -67.05 -8.13
CA ALA A 181 11.79 -68.23 -8.31
C ALA A 181 11.34 -69.42 -7.44
N ILE A 182 10.65 -69.18 -6.34
CA ILE A 182 10.07 -70.20 -5.45
C ILE A 182 8.61 -70.55 -5.78
N GLY A 183 8.07 -70.04 -6.91
CA GLY A 183 6.79 -70.46 -7.47
C GLY A 183 5.58 -69.62 -7.10
N MET A 184 5.75 -68.39 -6.61
CA MET A 184 4.64 -67.43 -6.44
C MET A 184 4.10 -66.95 -7.79
N ASP A 185 2.79 -66.99 -7.94
CA ASP A 185 2.09 -66.51 -9.12
C ASP A 185 1.97 -64.96 -9.12
N ASP A 186 1.87 -64.36 -10.32
CA ASP A 186 1.77 -62.91 -10.54
C ASP A 186 0.58 -62.26 -9.82
N ALA A 187 -0.44 -63.05 -9.47
CA ALA A 187 -1.61 -62.59 -8.69
C ALA A 187 -1.38 -62.56 -7.18
N GLN A 188 -0.27 -63.10 -6.68
CA GLN A 188 0.11 -63.18 -5.28
C GLN A 188 1.25 -62.21 -4.89
N LEU A 189 1.79 -61.48 -5.90
CA LEU A 189 2.80 -60.42 -5.77
C LEU A 189 2.17 -59.03 -5.64
#